data_9e8ee495e081a4bb14f581d8256d4fb6
#
_entry.id   9e8ee495e081a4bb14f581d8256d4fb6
#
_cell.length_a   1.000
_cell.length_b   1.000
_cell.length_c   1.000
_cell.angle_alpha   90.00
_cell.angle_beta   90.00
_cell.angle_gamma   90.00
#
_symmetry.space_group_name_H-M   'P 1'
#
loop_
_entity.id
_entity.type
_entity.pdbx_description
1 polymer ?
#
loop_
_entity_poly.entity_id
_entity_poly.type
_entity_poly.pdbx_seq_one_letter_code
_entity_poly.pdbx_strand_id
1 'polypeptide(L)' 'MPKEQTKSFVLRVDAQTMEAIEKWAADEFRSTNGQLQWIISEALKKSGRLK' A
#
# COMPACT_ATOMS: atom_id res chain seq x y z
N MET A 1 14.68 12.59 -13.28
CA MET A 1 14.49 12.24 -12.89
C MET A 1 14.30 11.72 -12.73
N PRO A 2 14.05 11.60 -12.71
CA PRO A 2 13.82 11.08 -12.32
C PRO A 2 13.47 10.41 -11.96
N LYS A 3 13.54 10.21 -12.02
CA LYS A 3 13.01 9.78 -11.71
C LYS A 3 12.92 9.10 -10.84
N GLU A 4 12.31 9.22 -10.77
CA GLU A 4 12.12 8.70 -9.70
C GLU A 4 12.43 7.36 -9.67
N GLN A 5 13.01 6.81 -8.68
CA GLN A 5 13.36 5.47 -8.68
C GLN A 5 12.42 4.66 -7.88
N THR A 6 11.96 3.54 -8.41
CA THR A 6 11.08 2.64 -7.73
C THR A 6 11.88 1.50 -7.14
N LYS A 7 11.69 1.24 -5.86
CA LYS A 7 12.35 0.12 -5.23
C LYS A 7 11.35 -0.99 -5.00
N SER A 8 11.78 -2.22 -5.23
CA SER A 8 10.93 -3.38 -5.06
C SER A 8 11.09 -3.97 -3.68
N PHE A 9 10.01 -4.48 -3.16
CA PHE A 9 10.04 -5.13 -1.86
C PHE A 9 8.95 -6.18 -1.80
N VAL A 10 9.29 -7.35 -1.30
CA VAL A 10 8.30 -8.42 -1.16
C VAL A 10 7.72 -8.32 0.24
N LEU A 11 6.44 -8.01 0.30
CA LEU A 11 5.74 -7.88 1.56
C LEU A 11 5.02 -9.19 1.85
N ARG A 12 5.24 -9.72 3.04
CA ARG A 12 4.57 -10.94 3.47
C ARG A 12 3.65 -10.64 4.61
N VAL A 13 2.39 -11.01 4.44
CA VAL A 13 1.40 -10.88 5.50
C VAL A 13 0.63 -12.20 5.52
N ASP A 14 -0.03 -12.46 6.63
CA ASP A 14 -0.81 -13.68 6.71
C ASP A 14 -2.03 -13.61 5.78
N ALA A 15 -2.58 -14.77 5.47
CA ALA A 15 -3.66 -14.86 4.48
C ALA A 15 -4.87 -14.06 4.90
N GLN A 16 -5.19 -14.06 6.19
CA GLN A 16 -6.35 -13.36 6.68
C GLN A 16 -6.22 -11.85 6.49
N THR A 17 -5.04 -11.33 6.78
CA THR A 17 -4.78 -9.91 6.58
C THR A 17 -4.83 -9.54 5.11
N MET A 18 -4.25 -10.39 4.27
CA MET A 18 -4.25 -10.12 2.84
C MET A 18 -5.67 -10.13 2.28
N GLU A 19 -6.50 -11.07 2.72
CA GLU A 19 -7.88 -11.10 2.26
C GLU A 19 -8.64 -9.85 2.64
N ALA A 20 -8.39 -9.35 3.85
CA ALA A 20 -9.04 -8.13 4.29
C ALA A 20 -8.64 -6.96 3.42
N ILE A 21 -7.36 -6.89 3.06
CA ILE A 21 -6.87 -5.82 2.19
C ILE A 21 -7.48 -5.92 0.81
N GLU A 22 -7.58 -7.16 0.29
CA GLU A 22 -8.15 -7.36 -1.03
C GLU A 22 -9.61 -6.93 -1.09
N LYS A 23 -10.37 -7.24 -0.05
CA LYS A 23 -11.76 -6.81 0.01
C LYS A 23 -11.87 -5.30 0.10
N TRP A 24 -11.00 -4.70 0.89
CA TRP A 24 -10.98 -3.25 1.04
C TRP A 24 -10.67 -2.59 -0.29
N ALA A 25 -9.67 -3.12 -1.00
CA ALA A 25 -9.31 -2.59 -2.30
C ALA A 25 -10.49 -2.65 -3.27
N ALA A 26 -11.20 -3.78 -3.28
CA ALA A 26 -12.36 -3.94 -4.14
C ALA A 26 -13.46 -2.93 -3.78
N ASP A 27 -13.67 -2.70 -2.49
CA ASP A 27 -14.67 -1.74 -2.05
C ASP A 27 -14.36 -0.34 -2.53
N GLU A 28 -13.08 -0.03 -2.70
CA GLU A 28 -12.67 1.30 -3.13
C GLU A 28 -12.25 1.33 -4.59
N PHE A 29 -12.56 0.27 -5.31
CA PHE A 29 -12.25 0.19 -6.75
C PHE A 29 -10.77 0.37 -7.04
N ARG A 30 -9.93 -0.22 -6.20
CA ARG A 30 -8.49 -0.19 -6.39
C ARG A 30 -7.96 -1.60 -6.54
N SER A 31 -6.80 -1.73 -7.18
CA SER A 31 -6.11 -3.01 -7.15
C SER A 31 -5.50 -3.21 -5.76
N THR A 32 -5.18 -4.45 -5.44
CA THR A 32 -4.55 -4.75 -4.16
C THR A 32 -3.25 -3.97 -4.01
N ASN A 33 -2.46 -3.92 -5.07
CA ASN A 33 -1.22 -3.20 -5.03
C ASN A 33 -1.44 -1.71 -4.78
N GLY A 34 -2.43 -1.13 -5.46
CA GLY A 34 -2.77 0.27 -5.26
C GLY A 34 -3.23 0.55 -3.85
N GLN A 35 -4.01 -0.37 -3.29
CA GLN A 35 -4.49 -0.21 -1.92
C GLN A 35 -3.34 -0.24 -0.93
N LEU A 36 -2.38 -1.15 -1.15
CA LEU A 36 -1.22 -1.23 -0.28
C LEU A 36 -0.41 0.04 -0.34
N GLN A 37 -0.22 0.60 -1.53
CA GLN A 37 0.51 1.86 -1.66
C GLN A 37 -0.20 2.99 -0.94
N TRP A 38 -1.53 3.02 -1.05
CA TRP A 38 -2.30 4.04 -0.36
C TRP A 38 -2.16 3.93 1.15
N ILE A 39 -2.26 2.69 1.67
CA ILE A 39 -2.14 2.45 3.10
C ILE A 39 -0.78 2.92 3.61
N ILE A 40 0.27 2.57 2.88
CA ILE A 40 1.62 2.94 3.27
C ILE A 40 1.78 4.46 3.27
N SER A 41 1.27 5.12 2.23
CA SER A 41 1.36 6.57 2.15
C SER A 41 0.65 7.24 3.32
N GLU A 42 -0.54 6.75 3.66
CA GLU A 42 -1.31 7.31 4.75
C GLU A 42 -0.59 7.12 6.08
N ALA A 43 -0.01 5.94 6.28
CA ALA A 43 0.71 5.67 7.51
C ALA A 43 1.92 6.59 7.65
N LEU A 44 2.63 6.82 6.55
CA LEU A 44 3.79 7.70 6.58
C LEU A 44 3.39 9.13 6.85
N LYS A 45 2.29 9.59 6.26
CA LYS A 45 1.82 10.94 6.52
C LYS A 45 1.46 11.13 7.98
N LYS A 46 0.76 10.15 8.55
CA LYS A 46 0.37 10.23 9.94
C LYS A 46 1.57 10.23 10.87
N SER A 47 2.63 9.55 10.47
CA SER A 47 3.83 9.50 11.30
C SER A 47 4.70 10.73 11.12
N GLY A 48 4.38 11.59 10.15
CA GLY A 48 5.16 12.78 9.86
C GLY A 48 6.43 12.53 9.09
N ARG A 49 6.56 11.36 8.49
CA ARG A 49 7.77 11.01 7.76
C ARG A 49 7.68 11.21 6.27
N LEU A 50 6.48 11.47 5.76
CA LEU A 50 6.28 11.76 4.36
C LEU A 50 5.74 13.16 4.24
N LYS A 51 6.37 13.95 3.43
CA LYS A 51 5.95 15.33 3.26
C LYS A 51 5.25 15.56 1.97
#